data_5f9d637aa2b94c400ef3ec8fe22f8c53
#
_entry.id   5f9d637aa2b94c400ef3ec8fe22f8c53
#
_cell.length_a   1.000
_cell.length_b   1.000
_cell.length_c   1.000
_cell.angle_alpha   90.00
_cell.angle_beta   90.00
_cell.angle_gamma   90.00
#
_symmetry.space_group_name_H-M   'P 1'
#
loop_
_entity.id
_entity.type
_entity.pdbx_description
1 polymer ?
#
loop_
_entity_poly.entity_id
_entity_poly.type
_entity_poly.pdbx_seq_one_letter_code
_entity_poly.pdbx_strand_id
1 'polypeptide(L)'
;MLETVVRFDQSRGEFTIPHDPENVDGLNFLAGKNLSFVAEQALRAVTLAHVDGGVPNLRVDLPRRCERAVGQMIYFFEYACGLSGYLLGVNPFDQPGVEAYKNNMYALLGKPGYEQQKAELEARL
;
A
#
# COMPACT_ATOMS: atom_id res chain seq x y z
N MET A 1 -3.32 8.60 -12.73
CA MET A 1 -2.92 7.61 -11.69
C MET A 1 -1.42 7.45 -11.77
N LEU A 2 -0.74 7.27 -10.65
CA LEU A 2 0.69 6.98 -10.56
C LEU A 2 0.84 5.70 -9.73
N GLU A 3 1.66 4.78 -10.14
CA GLU A 3 1.92 3.54 -9.41
C GLU A 3 3.31 3.54 -8.80
N THR A 4 3.44 3.04 -7.58
CA THR A 4 4.73 2.85 -6.92
C THR A 4 4.91 1.37 -6.61
N VAL A 5 5.95 0.78 -7.18
CA VAL A 5 6.32 -0.62 -6.95
C VAL A 5 7.45 -0.69 -5.94
N VAL A 6 7.26 -1.46 -4.88
CA VAL A 6 8.30 -1.75 -3.88
C VAL A 6 8.90 -3.12 -4.15
N ARG A 7 10.22 -3.18 -4.31
CA ARG A 7 10.95 -4.39 -4.61
C ARG A 7 12.07 -4.63 -3.60
N PHE A 8 12.30 -5.90 -3.26
CA PHE A 8 13.48 -6.33 -2.50
C PHE A 8 14.48 -7.01 -3.46
N ASP A 9 15.73 -6.53 -3.49
CA ASP A 9 16.77 -7.06 -4.37
C ASP A 9 17.21 -8.49 -4.01
N GLN A 10 17.14 -8.85 -2.73
CA GLN A 10 17.52 -10.18 -2.26
C GLN A 10 16.31 -10.93 -1.67
N SER A 11 16.05 -12.13 -2.19
CA SER A 11 15.12 -13.08 -1.57
C SER A 11 15.80 -13.80 -0.38
N ARG A 12 14.99 -14.26 0.59
CA ARG A 12 15.49 -15.01 1.77
C ARG A 12 15.89 -16.46 1.48
N GLY A 13 15.69 -16.94 0.28
CA GLY A 13 16.02 -18.29 -0.15
C GLY A 13 15.67 -18.47 -1.60
N GLU A 14 16.30 -19.42 -2.22
CA GLU A 14 16.00 -19.80 -3.60
C GLU A 14 15.15 -21.08 -3.58
N PHE A 15 14.01 -21.02 -4.23
CA PHE A 15 13.17 -22.18 -4.49
C PHE A 15 13.21 -22.44 -5.99
N THR A 16 13.75 -23.59 -6.36
CA THR A 16 13.76 -24.06 -7.75
C THR A 16 12.50 -24.84 -8.02
N ILE A 17 11.80 -24.48 -9.07
CA ILE A 17 10.55 -25.11 -9.49
C ILE A 17 10.86 -26.53 -9.98
N PRO A 18 10.27 -27.56 -9.39
CA PRO A 18 10.47 -28.93 -9.81
C PRO A 18 9.81 -29.21 -11.17
N HIS A 19 10.27 -30.25 -11.85
CA HIS A 19 9.60 -30.80 -13.02
C HIS A 19 8.43 -31.72 -12.58
N ASP A 20 7.25 -31.52 -13.15
CA ASP A 20 6.12 -32.41 -12.97
C ASP A 20 6.05 -33.40 -14.14
N PRO A 21 6.19 -34.73 -13.90
CA PRO A 21 6.13 -35.74 -14.97
C PRO A 21 4.80 -35.73 -15.75
N GLU A 22 3.72 -35.36 -15.10
CA GLU A 22 2.37 -35.37 -15.71
C GLU A 22 2.04 -34.03 -16.40
N ASN A 23 2.73 -32.93 -16.01
CA ASN A 23 2.52 -31.59 -16.54
C ASN A 23 1.05 -31.16 -16.63
N VAL A 24 0.26 -31.50 -15.60
CA VAL A 24 -1.20 -31.29 -15.59
C VAL A 24 -1.58 -29.81 -15.75
N ASP A 25 -0.77 -28.92 -15.19
CA ASP A 25 -0.97 -27.47 -15.24
C ASP A 25 -0.30 -26.78 -16.44
N GLY A 26 0.49 -27.51 -17.23
CA GLY A 26 1.23 -26.96 -18.37
C GLY A 26 2.41 -26.07 -17.99
N LEU A 27 2.84 -26.07 -16.72
CA LEU A 27 3.87 -25.14 -16.21
C LEU A 27 5.31 -25.67 -16.26
N ASN A 28 5.57 -26.83 -16.86
CA ASN A 28 6.92 -27.39 -16.96
C ASN A 28 7.92 -26.50 -17.70
N PHE A 29 7.49 -25.50 -18.46
CA PHE A 29 8.39 -24.49 -19.03
C PHE A 29 9.08 -23.62 -17.96
N LEU A 30 8.59 -23.66 -16.71
CA LEU A 30 9.19 -23.02 -15.54
C LEU A 30 10.13 -23.95 -14.77
N ALA A 31 10.12 -25.26 -15.04
CA ALA A 31 10.93 -26.23 -14.33
C ALA A 31 12.43 -25.86 -14.42
N GLY A 32 13.14 -25.98 -13.30
CA GLY A 32 14.52 -25.60 -13.16
C GLY A 32 14.77 -24.10 -12.97
N LYS A 33 13.75 -23.25 -13.08
CA LYS A 33 13.86 -21.82 -12.79
C LYS A 33 13.61 -21.53 -11.33
N ASN A 34 14.24 -20.46 -10.80
CA ASN A 34 14.00 -20.01 -9.45
C ASN A 34 12.68 -19.21 -9.37
N LEU A 35 11.96 -19.33 -8.27
CA LEU A 35 10.72 -18.58 -8.04
C LEU A 35 10.96 -17.06 -8.06
N SER A 36 12.13 -16.61 -7.57
CA SER A 36 12.55 -15.20 -7.65
C SER A 36 12.66 -14.71 -9.08
N PHE A 37 13.14 -15.55 -10.02
CA PHE A 37 13.15 -15.22 -11.44
C PHE A 37 11.74 -15.04 -12.00
N VAL A 38 10.81 -15.92 -11.66
CA VAL A 38 9.39 -15.81 -12.09
C VAL A 38 8.77 -14.52 -11.57
N ALA A 39 8.97 -14.22 -10.29
CA ALA A 39 8.48 -12.97 -9.68
C ALA A 39 9.04 -11.72 -10.38
N GLU A 40 10.33 -11.72 -10.73
CA GLU A 40 10.95 -10.61 -11.46
C GLU A 40 10.35 -10.45 -12.88
N GLN A 41 10.08 -11.54 -13.59
CA GLN A 41 9.45 -11.45 -14.92
C GLN A 41 8.01 -10.95 -14.82
N ALA A 42 7.26 -11.39 -13.81
CA ALA A 42 5.92 -10.89 -13.54
C ALA A 42 5.92 -9.38 -13.28
N LEU A 43 6.83 -8.90 -12.43
CA LEU A 43 7.00 -7.48 -12.16
C LEU A 43 7.28 -6.67 -13.43
N ARG A 44 8.22 -7.14 -14.26
CA ARG A 44 8.57 -6.49 -15.54
C ARG A 44 7.38 -6.43 -16.48
N ALA A 45 6.64 -7.54 -16.60
CA ALA A 45 5.48 -7.62 -17.49
C ALA A 45 4.37 -6.64 -17.05
N VAL A 46 4.07 -6.59 -15.75
CA VAL A 46 3.08 -5.66 -15.19
C VAL A 46 3.51 -4.22 -15.40
N THR A 47 4.78 -3.88 -15.10
CA THR A 47 5.30 -2.53 -15.29
C THR A 47 5.18 -2.07 -16.75
N LEU A 48 5.54 -2.92 -17.70
CA LEU A 48 5.40 -2.60 -19.13
C LEU A 48 3.94 -2.37 -19.52
N ALA A 49 3.04 -3.26 -19.09
CA ALA A 49 1.61 -3.14 -19.39
C ALA A 49 1.01 -1.83 -18.84
N HIS A 50 1.41 -1.42 -17.64
CA HIS A 50 0.95 -0.17 -17.04
C HIS A 50 1.49 1.06 -17.77
N VAL A 51 2.79 1.05 -18.14
CA VAL A 51 3.40 2.14 -18.91
C VAL A 51 2.76 2.26 -20.29
N ASP A 52 2.52 1.14 -20.97
CA ASP A 52 1.84 1.11 -22.28
C ASP A 52 0.39 1.62 -22.16
N GLY A 53 -0.26 1.37 -21.01
CA GLY A 53 -1.57 1.93 -20.65
C GLY A 53 -1.57 3.39 -20.19
N GLY A 54 -0.42 4.08 -20.24
CA GLY A 54 -0.30 5.49 -19.85
C GLY A 54 -0.21 5.74 -18.34
N VAL A 55 0.10 4.70 -17.53
CA VAL A 55 0.29 4.82 -16.08
C VAL A 55 1.78 4.88 -15.76
N PRO A 56 2.32 6.05 -15.34
CA PRO A 56 3.70 6.14 -14.91
C PRO A 56 3.97 5.27 -13.69
N ASN A 57 5.14 4.62 -13.67
CA ASN A 57 5.59 3.78 -12.56
C ASN A 57 6.80 4.39 -11.88
N LEU A 58 6.77 4.43 -10.55
CA LEU A 58 7.92 4.65 -9.70
C LEU A 58 8.38 3.32 -9.10
N ARG A 59 9.69 3.19 -8.88
CA ARG A 59 10.24 2.00 -8.24
C ARG A 59 11.06 2.37 -7.01
N VAL A 60 10.80 1.67 -5.92
CA VAL A 60 11.56 1.75 -4.68
C VAL A 60 12.24 0.41 -4.46
N ASP A 61 13.56 0.36 -4.67
CA ASP A 61 14.36 -0.83 -4.46
C ASP A 61 14.93 -0.86 -3.04
N LEU A 62 14.67 -1.94 -2.32
CA LEU A 62 15.21 -2.22 -1.00
C LEU A 62 16.29 -3.30 -1.12
N PRO A 63 17.50 -3.10 -0.53
CA PRO A 63 18.64 -3.98 -0.78
C PRO A 63 18.44 -5.40 -0.24
N ARG A 64 17.69 -5.55 0.83
CA ARG A 64 17.37 -6.86 1.43
C ARG A 64 16.09 -6.82 2.25
N ARG A 65 15.48 -7.98 2.44
CA ARG A 65 14.34 -8.16 3.33
C ARG A 65 14.84 -8.36 4.76
N CYS A 66 14.94 -7.26 5.52
CA CYS A 66 15.30 -7.26 6.93
C CYS A 66 14.52 -6.16 7.66
N GLU A 67 14.52 -6.24 8.99
CA GLU A 67 13.78 -5.34 9.87
C GLU A 67 14.15 -3.87 9.62
N ARG A 68 15.45 -3.60 9.45
CA ARG A 68 15.96 -2.25 9.16
C ARG A 68 15.42 -1.71 7.84
N ALA A 69 15.43 -2.50 6.77
CA ALA A 69 14.95 -2.05 5.46
C ALA A 69 13.43 -1.80 5.48
N VAL A 70 12.67 -2.65 6.20
CA VAL A 70 11.23 -2.44 6.40
C VAL A 70 10.98 -1.16 7.20
N GLY A 71 11.71 -0.92 8.28
CA GLY A 71 11.58 0.31 9.07
C GLY A 71 11.92 1.56 8.25
N GLN A 72 12.96 1.51 7.42
CA GLN A 72 13.31 2.61 6.51
C GLN A 72 12.20 2.86 5.46
N MET A 73 11.60 1.81 4.93
CA MET A 73 10.48 1.91 3.98
C MET A 73 9.26 2.57 4.61
N ILE A 74 8.87 2.14 5.82
CA ILE A 74 7.75 2.74 6.56
C ILE A 74 8.01 4.22 6.79
N TYR A 75 9.17 4.56 7.35
CA TYR A 75 9.54 5.96 7.61
C TYR A 75 9.56 6.80 6.33
N PHE A 76 10.07 6.24 5.22
CA PHE A 76 10.08 6.93 3.93
C PHE A 76 8.66 7.32 3.48
N PHE A 77 7.69 6.41 3.56
CA PHE A 77 6.32 6.70 3.14
C PHE A 77 5.60 7.63 4.13
N GLU A 78 5.81 7.48 5.42
CA GLU A 78 5.27 8.42 6.42
C GLU A 78 5.80 9.83 6.21
N TYR A 79 7.10 9.97 5.98
CA TYR A 79 7.73 11.25 5.70
C TYR A 79 7.24 11.85 4.38
N ALA A 80 7.14 11.05 3.33
CA ALA A 80 6.58 11.48 2.04
C ALA A 80 5.13 11.94 2.16
N CYS A 81 4.31 11.24 2.97
CA CYS A 81 2.93 11.63 3.26
C CYS A 81 2.89 13.01 3.96
N GLY A 82 3.72 13.23 4.98
CA GLY A 82 3.82 14.53 5.65
C GLY A 82 4.22 15.66 4.70
N LEU A 83 5.24 15.43 3.87
CA LEU A 83 5.67 16.41 2.86
C LEU A 83 4.57 16.70 1.83
N SER A 84 3.86 15.67 1.36
CA SER A 84 2.77 15.85 0.39
C SER A 84 1.63 16.71 0.97
N GLY A 85 1.30 16.51 2.26
CA GLY A 85 0.33 17.35 2.96
C GLY A 85 0.74 18.82 2.99
N TYR A 86 1.99 19.11 3.32
CA TYR A 86 2.50 20.49 3.29
C TYR A 86 2.50 21.10 1.87
N LEU A 87 2.85 20.32 0.85
CA LEU A 87 2.80 20.79 -0.55
C LEU A 87 1.36 21.08 -1.00
N LEU A 88 0.37 20.36 -0.45
CA LEU A 88 -1.04 20.61 -0.69
C LEU A 88 -1.62 21.74 0.18
N GLY A 89 -0.82 22.33 1.08
CA GLY A 89 -1.25 23.40 1.98
C GLY A 89 -2.19 22.94 3.09
N VAL A 90 -2.19 21.66 3.43
CA VAL A 90 -3.00 21.08 4.51
C VAL A 90 -2.11 20.62 5.67
N ASN A 91 -2.69 20.53 6.88
CA ASN A 91 -2.02 19.93 8.02
C ASN A 91 -2.06 18.40 7.89
N PRO A 92 -0.93 17.69 7.68
CA PRO A 92 -0.93 16.24 7.53
C PRO A 92 -1.11 15.48 8.85
N PHE A 93 -1.15 16.17 9.99
CA PHE A 93 -1.20 15.58 11.34
C PHE A 93 -2.56 15.70 12.01
N ASP A 94 -3.56 16.27 11.35
CA ASP A 94 -4.93 16.28 11.80
C ASP A 94 -5.85 15.47 10.88
N GLN A 95 -7.02 15.12 11.40
CA GLN A 95 -8.03 14.38 10.65
C GLN A 95 -9.41 15.01 10.90
N PRO A 96 -9.68 16.20 10.35
CA PRO A 96 -10.90 16.95 10.66
C PRO A 96 -12.19 16.14 10.36
N GLY A 97 -12.20 15.30 9.34
CA GLY A 97 -13.33 14.42 9.05
C GLY A 97 -13.56 13.37 10.13
N VAL A 98 -12.48 12.81 10.70
CA VAL A 98 -12.56 11.86 11.82
C VAL A 98 -13.05 12.54 13.10
N GLU A 99 -12.56 13.73 13.39
CA GLU A 99 -13.02 14.51 14.55
C GLU A 99 -14.50 14.90 14.40
N ALA A 100 -14.94 15.27 13.21
CA ALA A 100 -16.34 15.61 12.96
C ALA A 100 -17.28 14.44 13.29
N TYR A 101 -17.00 13.23 12.77
CA TYR A 101 -17.87 12.09 13.08
C TYR A 101 -17.81 11.66 14.54
N LYS A 102 -16.66 11.76 15.20
CA LYS A 102 -16.54 11.48 16.64
C LYS A 102 -17.40 12.44 17.48
N ASN A 103 -17.33 13.73 17.14
CA ASN A 103 -18.14 14.74 17.83
C ASN A 103 -19.64 14.48 17.63
N ASN A 104 -20.07 14.13 16.41
CA ASN A 104 -21.45 13.74 16.16
C ASN A 104 -21.84 12.48 16.97
N MET A 105 -20.97 11.49 17.05
CA MET A 105 -21.20 10.30 17.85
C MET A 105 -21.31 10.64 19.34
N TYR A 106 -20.44 11.50 19.89
CA TYR A 106 -20.52 11.96 21.28
C TYR A 106 -21.84 12.67 21.57
N ALA A 107 -22.29 13.52 20.64
CA ALA A 107 -23.57 14.22 20.79
C ALA A 107 -24.73 13.23 20.79
N LEU A 108 -24.82 12.34 19.81
CA LEU A 108 -25.92 11.36 19.73
C LEU A 108 -25.95 10.37 20.90
N LEU A 109 -24.78 10.02 21.45
CA LEU A 109 -24.66 9.20 22.64
C LEU A 109 -25.02 9.97 23.97
N GLY A 110 -25.26 11.28 23.88
CA GLY A 110 -25.63 12.11 25.03
C GLY A 110 -24.46 12.43 25.97
N LYS A 111 -23.24 12.55 25.43
CA LYS A 111 -22.09 12.98 26.24
C LYS A 111 -22.33 14.37 26.80
N PRO A 112 -22.09 14.59 28.12
CA PRO A 112 -22.24 15.91 28.72
C PRO A 112 -21.48 17.00 28.00
N GLY A 113 -22.12 18.16 27.76
CA GLY A 113 -21.57 19.29 26.99
C GLY A 113 -21.86 19.24 25.49
N TYR A 114 -22.61 18.25 25.00
CA TYR A 114 -23.00 18.11 23.60
C TYR A 114 -24.52 18.22 23.37
N GLU A 115 -25.27 18.75 24.35
CA GLU A 115 -26.74 18.76 24.33
C GLU A 115 -27.32 19.52 23.13
N GLN A 116 -26.78 20.70 22.86
CA GLN A 116 -27.19 21.49 21.70
C GLN A 116 -26.94 20.77 20.38
N GLN A 117 -25.71 20.25 20.22
CA GLN A 117 -25.32 19.52 18.98
C GLN A 117 -26.18 18.27 18.79
N LYS A 118 -26.55 17.59 19.89
CA LYS A 118 -27.47 16.45 19.86
C LYS A 118 -28.81 16.85 19.26
N ALA A 119 -29.42 17.92 19.76
CA ALA A 119 -30.71 18.40 19.26
C ALA A 119 -30.65 18.79 17.78
N GLU A 120 -29.58 19.45 17.37
CA GLU A 120 -29.35 19.81 15.97
C GLU A 120 -29.19 18.58 15.04
N LEU A 121 -28.52 17.54 15.52
CA LEU A 121 -28.32 16.30 14.73
C LEU A 121 -29.62 15.50 14.65
N GLU A 122 -30.33 15.35 15.76
CA GLU A 122 -31.63 14.65 15.80
C GLU A 122 -32.69 15.30 14.91
N ALA A 123 -32.65 16.64 14.78
CA ALA A 123 -33.53 17.37 13.85
C ALA A 123 -33.21 17.13 12.35
N ARG A 124 -32.08 16.54 12.03
CA ARG A 124 -31.62 16.24 10.66
C ARG A 124 -31.78 14.78 10.26
N LEU A 125 -32.06 13.89 11.20
CA LEU A 125 -32.27 12.47 11.00
C LEU A 125 -33.74 12.14 10.75
#